data_7ecc0fb9bd4c826b49bfeeb1015524a8
#
_entry.id   7ecc0fb9bd4c826b49bfeeb1015524a8
#
_cell.length_a   1.000
_cell.length_b   1.000
_cell.length_c   1.000
_cell.angle_alpha   90.00
_cell.angle_beta   90.00
_cell.angle_gamma   90.00
#
_symmetry.space_group_name_H-M   'P 1'
#
loop_
_entity.id
_entity.type
_entity.pdbx_description
1 polymer ?
#
loop_
_entity_poly.entity_id
_entity_poly.type
_entity_poly.pdbx_seq_one_letter_code
_entity_poly.pdbx_strand_id
1 'polypeptide(L)'
;MRAKRLVAAATAAVLAAGIVAIATPATAAVNICQAKNVKEAGGLDNLIKLAKKEGKLALITTPRSWANYGAIHDAYEKAFGVKVTVDNPDGSSQYEIDTMKTAPKSKQPDSIDIGPLVVAQLTPPGSKPLSSPYQVINWKDIPNAAKDSTGLWYGNYGGKLAIVYNATLSPTPTKASDFSKPEYKGFVGITGNPTSSNQAFMSVLAASIGNGGSKNLSDVTKGLELYKAVKAQAPLVSVNGTNLATGAAKLGFMWDFNALGIIPAAKAAGLDLRFAYPTDYVLQAPPYINAINVK
;
A
#
# COMPACT_ATOMS: atom_id res chain seq x y z
N MET A 1 -52.17 -79.57 50.67
CA MET A 1 -52.99 -78.51 50.05
C MET A 1 -52.30 -77.16 50.28
N ARG A 2 -52.03 -76.41 49.23
CA ARG A 2 -51.53 -75.03 49.13
C ARG A 2 -50.19 -74.72 49.78
N ALA A 3 -49.16 -74.71 48.91
CA ALA A 3 -47.85 -74.11 49.09
C ALA A 3 -47.94 -72.62 49.11
N LYS A 4 -47.32 -71.97 50.07
CA LYS A 4 -47.05 -70.50 49.99
C LYS A 4 -45.58 -70.28 49.60
N ARG A 5 -45.39 -69.74 48.46
CA ARG A 5 -44.07 -69.31 47.96
C ARG A 5 -43.70 -67.99 48.63
N LEU A 6 -42.58 -67.95 49.32
CA LEU A 6 -41.88 -66.71 49.74
C LEU A 6 -41.04 -66.19 48.58
N VAL A 7 -41.34 -65.00 48.18
CA VAL A 7 -40.52 -64.26 47.22
C VAL A 7 -39.51 -63.41 47.99
N ALA A 8 -38.25 -63.75 47.86
CA ALA A 8 -37.14 -62.91 48.36
C ALA A 8 -36.90 -61.77 47.40
N ALA A 9 -37.08 -60.54 47.86
CA ALA A 9 -36.70 -59.31 47.10
C ALA A 9 -35.20 -59.05 47.29
N ALA A 10 -34.44 -59.23 46.22
CA ALA A 10 -33.05 -58.82 46.16
C ALA A 10 -33.01 -57.34 45.72
N THR A 11 -32.61 -56.44 46.60
CA THR A 11 -32.36 -55.02 46.35
C THR A 11 -31.02 -54.89 45.65
N ALA A 12 -31.02 -54.67 44.32
CA ALA A 12 -29.84 -54.28 43.57
C ALA A 12 -29.62 -52.78 43.71
N ALA A 13 -28.59 -52.36 44.43
CA ALA A 13 -28.13 -51.01 44.49
C ALA A 13 -27.41 -50.70 43.18
N VAL A 14 -28.01 -49.88 42.27
CA VAL A 14 -27.41 -49.37 41.10
C VAL A 14 -26.57 -48.15 41.52
N LEU A 15 -25.25 -48.29 41.54
CA LEU A 15 -24.31 -47.19 41.59
C LEU A 15 -24.35 -46.40 40.22
N ALA A 16 -25.11 -45.32 40.20
CA ALA A 16 -25.06 -44.36 39.10
C ALA A 16 -23.72 -43.58 39.20
N ALA A 17 -22.69 -44.07 38.51
CA ALA A 17 -21.49 -43.28 38.26
C ALA A 17 -21.90 -42.13 37.34
N GLY A 18 -22.10 -40.93 37.91
CA GLY A 18 -22.32 -39.71 37.16
C GLY A 18 -21.07 -39.38 36.32
N ILE A 19 -21.14 -39.66 35.03
CA ILE A 19 -20.19 -39.11 34.07
C ILE A 19 -20.46 -37.62 34.03
N VAL A 20 -19.69 -36.85 34.79
CA VAL A 20 -19.58 -35.40 34.57
C VAL A 20 -18.91 -35.20 33.22
N ALA A 21 -19.72 -35.07 32.19
CA ALA A 21 -19.24 -34.58 30.91
C ALA A 21 -18.72 -33.13 31.15
N ILE A 22 -17.41 -33.00 31.26
CA ILE A 22 -16.75 -31.69 31.21
C ILE A 22 -17.06 -31.19 29.81
N ALA A 23 -18.12 -30.38 29.68
CA ALA A 23 -18.38 -29.63 28.47
C ALA A 23 -17.17 -28.73 28.25
N THR A 24 -16.23 -29.12 27.38
CA THR A 24 -15.26 -28.22 26.83
C THR A 24 -16.05 -27.06 26.24
N PRO A 25 -15.77 -25.79 26.63
CA PRO A 25 -16.46 -24.67 26.03
C PRO A 25 -16.26 -24.80 24.54
N ALA A 26 -17.36 -24.95 23.79
CA ALA A 26 -17.31 -24.84 22.33
C ALA A 26 -16.70 -23.49 22.03
N THR A 27 -15.46 -23.46 21.55
CA THR A 27 -14.85 -22.25 21.06
C THR A 27 -15.77 -21.75 19.96
N ALA A 28 -16.46 -20.64 20.23
CA ALA A 28 -17.31 -20.01 19.24
C ALA A 28 -16.52 -19.89 17.94
N ALA A 29 -17.10 -20.33 16.83
CA ALA A 29 -16.44 -20.29 15.53
C ALA A 29 -16.00 -18.83 15.27
N VAL A 30 -14.69 -18.63 15.07
CA VAL A 30 -14.12 -17.32 14.85
C VAL A 30 -14.73 -16.75 13.56
N ASN A 31 -15.47 -15.64 13.66
CA ASN A 31 -15.92 -14.92 12.48
C ASN A 31 -14.77 -14.06 11.94
N ILE A 32 -13.99 -14.62 11.04
CA ILE A 32 -12.80 -13.99 10.48
C ILE A 32 -13.11 -12.65 9.80
N CYS A 33 -14.30 -12.51 9.20
CA CYS A 33 -14.72 -11.29 8.52
C CYS A 33 -15.00 -10.12 9.49
N GLN A 34 -15.12 -10.39 10.78
CA GLN A 34 -15.33 -9.38 11.82
C GLN A 34 -14.12 -9.19 12.72
N ALA A 35 -13.07 -10.01 12.56
CA ALA A 35 -11.86 -9.91 13.36
C ALA A 35 -11.12 -8.60 13.06
N LYS A 36 -10.76 -7.87 14.12
CA LYS A 36 -10.07 -6.56 14.04
C LYS A 36 -8.57 -6.67 14.32
N ASN A 37 -8.07 -7.83 14.60
CA ASN A 37 -6.66 -8.12 14.85
C ASN A 37 -6.39 -9.62 14.81
N VAL A 38 -5.11 -9.98 14.87
CA VAL A 38 -4.64 -11.38 14.83
C VAL A 38 -5.25 -12.23 15.94
N LYS A 39 -5.42 -11.68 17.17
CA LYS A 39 -5.98 -12.43 18.30
C LYS A 39 -7.45 -12.80 18.07
N GLU A 40 -8.24 -11.83 17.61
CA GLU A 40 -9.66 -12.06 17.27
C GLU A 40 -9.83 -13.00 16.08
N ALA A 41 -8.84 -13.04 15.18
CA ALA A 41 -8.79 -13.97 14.06
C ALA A 41 -8.39 -15.41 14.47
N GLY A 42 -8.23 -15.69 15.76
CA GLY A 42 -7.82 -17.00 16.27
C GLY A 42 -6.31 -17.26 16.21
N GLY A 43 -5.51 -16.21 16.10
CA GLY A 43 -4.04 -16.26 16.06
C GLY A 43 -3.46 -16.32 14.65
N LEU A 44 -2.15 -16.13 14.55
CA LEU A 44 -1.43 -16.09 13.28
C LEU A 44 -1.51 -17.41 12.51
N ASP A 45 -1.38 -18.55 13.20
CA ASP A 45 -1.44 -19.86 12.56
C ASP A 45 -2.82 -20.13 11.92
N ASN A 46 -3.90 -19.67 12.56
CA ASN A 46 -5.24 -19.75 12.00
C ASN A 46 -5.38 -18.86 10.74
N LEU A 47 -4.86 -17.64 10.79
CA LEU A 47 -4.84 -16.75 9.61
C LEU A 47 -4.07 -17.38 8.45
N ILE A 48 -2.87 -17.92 8.69
CA ILE A 48 -2.07 -18.60 7.68
C ILE A 48 -2.83 -19.80 7.08
N LYS A 49 -3.48 -20.60 7.92
CA LYS A 49 -4.29 -21.75 7.48
C LYS A 49 -5.44 -21.29 6.57
N LEU A 50 -6.13 -20.23 6.95
CA LEU A 50 -7.26 -19.68 6.17
C LEU A 50 -6.77 -19.08 4.85
N ALA A 51 -5.69 -18.30 4.86
CA ALA A 51 -5.08 -17.73 3.66
C ALA A 51 -4.65 -18.83 2.67
N LYS A 52 -4.02 -19.91 3.16
CA LYS A 52 -3.68 -21.08 2.32
C LYS A 52 -4.90 -21.74 1.71
N LYS A 53 -6.02 -21.84 2.46
CA LYS A 53 -7.27 -22.38 1.94
C LYS A 53 -7.89 -21.49 0.87
N GLU A 54 -7.77 -20.17 1.01
CA GLU A 54 -8.20 -19.18 0.01
C GLU A 54 -7.32 -19.19 -1.23
N GLY A 55 -6.01 -19.39 -1.06
CA GLY A 55 -5.04 -19.65 -2.10
C GLY A 55 -4.56 -18.44 -2.90
N LYS A 56 -5.15 -17.26 -2.70
CA LYS A 56 -4.77 -16.04 -3.42
C LYS A 56 -4.90 -14.78 -2.55
N LEU A 57 -4.06 -13.78 -2.85
CA LEU A 57 -4.14 -12.41 -2.36
C LEU A 57 -4.29 -11.49 -3.57
N ALA A 58 -5.37 -10.74 -3.63
CA ALA A 58 -5.63 -9.78 -4.70
C ALA A 58 -5.20 -8.38 -4.26
N LEU A 59 -4.16 -7.87 -4.87
CA LEU A 59 -3.68 -6.49 -4.70
C LEU A 59 -4.03 -5.64 -5.93
N ILE A 60 -3.75 -4.36 -5.85
CA ILE A 60 -3.98 -3.38 -6.91
C ILE A 60 -2.83 -2.35 -6.86
N THR A 61 -2.40 -1.85 -8.00
CA THR A 61 -1.40 -0.77 -8.17
C THR A 61 -0.09 -0.96 -7.38
N THR A 62 0.34 -2.20 -7.19
CA THR A 62 1.62 -2.54 -6.54
C THR A 62 2.57 -3.21 -7.54
N PRO A 63 3.15 -2.45 -8.50
CA PRO A 63 4.02 -3.02 -9.52
C PRO A 63 5.29 -3.59 -8.89
N ARG A 64 5.80 -4.68 -9.44
CA ARG A 64 6.97 -5.38 -8.89
C ARG A 64 8.23 -4.51 -8.80
N SER A 65 8.34 -3.48 -9.63
CA SER A 65 9.45 -2.51 -9.66
C SER A 65 9.32 -1.39 -8.62
N TRP A 66 8.19 -1.28 -7.94
CA TRP A 66 7.91 -0.24 -6.95
C TRP A 66 8.23 -0.71 -5.54
N ALA A 67 8.88 0.12 -4.72
CA ALA A 67 9.07 -0.09 -3.28
C ALA A 67 9.46 -1.53 -2.88
N ASN A 68 10.21 -2.24 -3.73
CA ASN A 68 10.61 -3.64 -3.55
C ASN A 68 9.44 -4.66 -3.53
N TYR A 69 8.26 -4.31 -4.05
CA TYR A 69 7.10 -5.21 -4.05
C TYR A 69 7.38 -6.55 -4.73
N GLY A 70 8.22 -6.58 -5.77
CA GLY A 70 8.60 -7.84 -6.42
C GLY A 70 9.15 -8.87 -5.44
N ALA A 71 10.16 -8.49 -4.66
CA ALA A 71 10.76 -9.37 -3.67
C ALA A 71 9.80 -9.68 -2.50
N ILE A 72 8.96 -8.72 -2.11
CA ILE A 72 7.94 -8.90 -1.06
C ILE A 72 6.89 -9.93 -1.50
N HIS A 73 6.37 -9.81 -2.73
CA HIS A 73 5.40 -10.77 -3.28
C HIS A 73 6.00 -12.18 -3.34
N ASP A 74 7.23 -12.33 -3.87
CA ASP A 74 7.91 -13.62 -3.96
C ASP A 74 8.15 -14.24 -2.58
N ALA A 75 8.57 -13.43 -1.60
CA ALA A 75 8.77 -13.88 -0.23
C ALA A 75 7.46 -14.32 0.42
N TYR A 76 6.37 -13.58 0.20
CA TYR A 76 5.04 -13.91 0.69
C TYR A 76 4.53 -15.22 0.08
N GLU A 77 4.59 -15.36 -1.24
CA GLU A 77 4.19 -16.59 -1.95
C GLU A 77 4.99 -17.80 -1.45
N LYS A 78 6.31 -17.65 -1.30
CA LYS A 78 7.20 -18.71 -0.80
C LYS A 78 6.87 -19.10 0.64
N ALA A 79 6.62 -18.13 1.51
CA ALA A 79 6.37 -18.39 2.93
C ALA A 79 4.99 -19.02 3.18
N PHE A 80 3.97 -18.58 2.46
CA PHE A 80 2.58 -18.93 2.76
C PHE A 80 1.93 -19.83 1.71
N GLY A 81 2.51 -19.99 0.52
CA GLY A 81 1.89 -20.76 -0.57
C GLY A 81 0.62 -20.10 -1.11
N VAL A 82 0.47 -18.79 -0.92
CA VAL A 82 -0.68 -17.98 -1.35
C VAL A 82 -0.25 -17.12 -2.54
N LYS A 83 -0.93 -17.28 -3.67
CA LYS A 83 -0.57 -16.54 -4.89
C LYS A 83 -0.95 -15.07 -4.79
N VAL A 84 -0.01 -14.18 -5.10
CA VAL A 84 -0.26 -12.72 -5.20
C VAL A 84 -0.66 -12.37 -6.64
N THR A 85 -1.77 -11.64 -6.77
CA THR A 85 -2.20 -11.06 -8.05
C THR A 85 -2.30 -9.55 -7.90
N VAL A 86 -1.91 -8.80 -8.93
CA VAL A 86 -1.96 -7.34 -8.92
C VAL A 86 -2.76 -6.87 -10.12
N ASP A 87 -3.88 -6.19 -9.85
CA ASP A 87 -4.66 -5.53 -10.89
C ASP A 87 -4.08 -4.14 -11.18
N ASN A 88 -4.05 -3.75 -12.46
CA ASN A 88 -3.58 -2.46 -12.94
C ASN A 88 -2.32 -1.95 -12.21
N PRO A 89 -1.16 -2.63 -12.35
CA PRO A 89 0.05 -2.33 -11.57
C PRO A 89 0.49 -0.86 -11.62
N ASP A 90 0.29 -0.19 -12.76
CA ASP A 90 0.68 1.20 -12.99
C ASP A 90 -0.47 2.20 -12.71
N GLY A 91 -1.52 1.77 -12.03
CA GLY A 91 -2.64 2.60 -11.64
C GLY A 91 -2.25 3.70 -10.63
N SER A 92 -3.19 4.60 -10.36
CA SER A 92 -3.01 5.68 -9.38
C SER A 92 -3.75 5.37 -8.07
N SER A 93 -3.35 6.06 -6.98
CA SER A 93 -4.09 5.98 -5.71
C SER A 93 -5.58 6.34 -5.86
N GLN A 94 -5.92 7.25 -6.80
CA GLN A 94 -7.32 7.56 -7.10
C GLN A 94 -8.04 6.37 -7.77
N TYR A 95 -7.36 5.66 -8.67
CA TYR A 95 -7.91 4.45 -9.30
C TYR A 95 -8.25 3.38 -8.25
N GLU A 96 -7.41 3.20 -7.23
CA GLU A 96 -7.68 2.28 -6.11
C GLU A 96 -8.95 2.65 -5.35
N ILE A 97 -9.07 3.92 -4.99
CA ILE A 97 -10.26 4.47 -4.31
C ILE A 97 -11.51 4.28 -5.17
N ASP A 98 -11.44 4.57 -6.46
CA ASP A 98 -12.57 4.44 -7.38
C ASP A 98 -12.96 2.96 -7.55
N THR A 99 -11.99 2.06 -7.61
CA THR A 99 -12.23 0.61 -7.61
C THR A 99 -12.97 0.15 -6.34
N MET A 100 -12.55 0.65 -5.17
CA MET A 100 -13.24 0.34 -3.91
C MET A 100 -14.68 0.88 -3.86
N LYS A 101 -14.95 2.00 -4.53
CA LYS A 101 -16.30 2.61 -4.58
C LYS A 101 -17.24 1.91 -5.58
N THR A 102 -16.72 1.52 -6.73
CA THR A 102 -17.55 1.20 -7.90
C THR A 102 -17.51 -0.25 -8.33
N ALA A 103 -16.42 -0.96 -8.09
CA ALA A 103 -16.30 -2.34 -8.52
C ALA A 103 -17.17 -3.29 -7.66
N PRO A 104 -17.73 -4.35 -8.26
CA PRO A 104 -18.38 -5.42 -7.50
C PRO A 104 -17.41 -6.01 -6.46
N LYS A 105 -17.91 -6.39 -5.29
CA LYS A 105 -17.09 -6.93 -4.18
C LYS A 105 -16.11 -8.05 -4.62
N SER A 106 -16.54 -8.93 -5.50
CA SER A 106 -15.70 -10.03 -6.04
C SER A 106 -14.52 -9.55 -6.92
N LYS A 107 -14.52 -8.29 -7.34
CA LYS A 107 -13.47 -7.65 -8.16
C LYS A 107 -12.63 -6.65 -7.39
N GLN A 108 -13.04 -6.30 -6.18
CA GLN A 108 -12.26 -5.40 -5.33
C GLN A 108 -10.98 -6.10 -4.84
N PRO A 109 -9.88 -5.35 -4.59
CA PRO A 109 -8.67 -5.90 -3.98
C PRO A 109 -8.91 -6.28 -2.50
N ASP A 110 -8.03 -7.12 -1.95
CA ASP A 110 -8.02 -7.46 -0.51
C ASP A 110 -7.31 -6.39 0.31
N SER A 111 -6.38 -5.66 -0.30
CA SER A 111 -5.71 -4.50 0.28
C SER A 111 -5.39 -3.49 -0.80
N ILE A 112 -5.37 -2.23 -0.41
CA ILE A 112 -4.94 -1.09 -1.23
C ILE A 112 -3.69 -0.43 -0.64
N ASP A 113 -2.91 0.25 -1.49
CA ASP A 113 -1.69 0.98 -1.15
C ASP A 113 -1.73 2.39 -1.74
N ILE A 114 -2.30 3.32 -1.00
CA ILE A 114 -2.60 4.66 -1.47
C ILE A 114 -1.67 5.72 -0.89
N GLY A 115 -1.40 6.75 -1.67
CA GLY A 115 -0.76 7.96 -1.17
C GLY A 115 -1.68 8.76 -0.25
N PRO A 116 -1.11 9.54 0.68
CA PRO A 116 -1.87 10.29 1.69
C PRO A 116 -2.85 11.32 1.11
N LEU A 117 -2.66 11.74 -0.14
CA LEU A 117 -3.54 12.71 -0.81
C LEU A 117 -5.03 12.28 -0.85
N VAL A 118 -5.28 10.99 -0.97
CA VAL A 118 -6.64 10.44 -1.13
C VAL A 118 -7.18 9.73 0.11
N VAL A 119 -6.41 9.67 1.21
CA VAL A 119 -6.78 8.90 2.41
C VAL A 119 -8.13 9.30 3.01
N ALA A 120 -8.48 10.59 2.96
CA ALA A 120 -9.77 11.07 3.45
C ALA A 120 -10.97 10.46 2.71
N GLN A 121 -10.77 9.95 1.50
CA GLN A 121 -11.82 9.27 0.73
C GLN A 121 -12.12 7.85 1.23
N LEU A 122 -11.30 7.28 2.13
CA LEU A 122 -11.61 5.99 2.77
C LEU A 122 -12.81 6.09 3.73
N THR A 123 -13.08 7.29 4.25
CA THR A 123 -14.18 7.57 5.18
C THR A 123 -15.07 8.69 4.65
N PRO A 124 -15.84 8.46 3.56
CA PRO A 124 -16.66 9.51 2.98
C PRO A 124 -17.73 9.98 3.99
N PRO A 125 -17.97 11.29 4.13
CA PRO A 125 -18.99 11.80 5.02
C PRO A 125 -20.36 11.18 4.76
N GLY A 126 -21.04 10.72 5.83
CA GLY A 126 -22.38 10.13 5.73
C GLY A 126 -22.45 8.73 5.09
N SER A 127 -21.30 8.10 4.80
CA SER A 127 -21.22 6.77 4.19
C SER A 127 -20.43 5.81 5.06
N LYS A 128 -20.56 4.52 4.80
CA LYS A 128 -19.70 3.51 5.42
C LYS A 128 -18.26 3.65 4.92
N PRO A 129 -17.25 3.39 5.78
CA PRO A 129 -15.87 3.32 5.33
C PRO A 129 -15.69 2.35 4.17
N LEU A 130 -14.79 2.68 3.26
CA LEU A 130 -14.42 1.80 2.14
C LEU A 130 -13.54 0.64 2.59
N SER A 131 -12.78 0.82 3.66
CA SER A 131 -11.91 -0.19 4.26
C SER A 131 -12.53 -0.81 5.51
N SER A 132 -12.01 -1.95 5.92
CA SER A 132 -12.40 -2.65 7.13
C SER A 132 -11.40 -2.37 8.27
N PRO A 133 -11.86 -2.12 9.50
CA PRO A 133 -10.97 -1.86 10.60
C PRO A 133 -10.15 -3.11 10.96
N TYR A 134 -8.82 -3.01 10.88
CA TYR A 134 -7.92 -4.09 11.26
C TYR A 134 -6.59 -3.56 11.79
N GLN A 135 -6.18 -4.03 12.95
CA GLN A 135 -4.90 -3.73 13.57
C GLN A 135 -3.91 -4.85 13.24
N VAL A 136 -2.91 -4.53 12.41
CA VAL A 136 -1.85 -5.48 12.04
C VAL A 136 -1.01 -5.89 13.25
N ILE A 137 -0.24 -6.98 13.12
CA ILE A 137 0.49 -7.60 14.25
C ILE A 137 1.46 -6.61 14.95
N ASN A 138 2.06 -5.72 14.18
CA ASN A 138 2.98 -4.68 14.67
C ASN A 138 2.31 -3.30 14.86
N TRP A 139 1.00 -3.27 15.06
CA TRP A 139 0.22 -2.04 15.22
C TRP A 139 0.81 -1.04 16.23
N LYS A 140 1.38 -1.55 17.32
CA LYS A 140 1.95 -0.72 18.38
C LYS A 140 3.21 0.03 17.93
N ASP A 141 3.93 -0.52 16.95
CA ASP A 141 5.19 0.05 16.45
C ASP A 141 4.94 1.15 15.41
N ILE A 142 3.72 1.24 14.86
CA ILE A 142 3.34 2.29 13.92
C ILE A 142 3.04 3.58 14.71
N PRO A 143 3.69 4.72 14.38
CA PRO A 143 3.42 6.00 15.04
C PRO A 143 1.93 6.39 14.96
N ASN A 144 1.39 7.01 16.03
CA ASN A 144 -0.02 7.42 16.04
C ASN A 144 -0.39 8.40 14.92
N ALA A 145 0.55 9.26 14.50
CA ALA A 145 0.35 10.16 13.37
C ALA A 145 0.29 9.44 12.00
N ALA A 146 0.67 8.16 11.94
CA ALA A 146 0.73 7.37 10.73
C ALA A 146 -0.30 6.23 10.72
N LYS A 147 -1.38 6.32 11.49
CA LYS A 147 -2.45 5.33 11.51
C LYS A 147 -3.78 5.92 11.94
N ASP A 148 -4.86 5.36 11.46
CA ASP A 148 -6.21 5.66 11.95
C ASP A 148 -6.46 4.98 13.30
N SER A 149 -6.99 5.70 14.29
CA SER A 149 -7.19 5.16 15.64
C SER A 149 -8.14 3.95 15.69
N THR A 150 -9.02 3.81 14.71
CA THR A 150 -10.00 2.70 14.63
C THR A 150 -9.48 1.53 13.81
N GLY A 151 -8.33 1.66 13.13
CA GLY A 151 -7.73 0.61 12.32
C GLY A 151 -8.16 0.62 10.85
N LEU A 152 -8.83 1.65 10.37
CA LEU A 152 -9.26 1.73 8.97
C LEU A 152 -8.10 1.82 7.98
N TRP A 153 -6.97 2.36 8.41
CA TRP A 153 -5.75 2.44 7.61
C TRP A 153 -4.51 2.56 8.50
N TYR A 154 -3.36 2.26 7.94
CA TYR A 154 -2.05 2.41 8.60
C TYR A 154 -0.96 2.73 7.59
N GLY A 155 0.03 3.53 8.02
CA GLY A 155 1.21 3.86 7.24
C GLY A 155 2.11 2.65 7.10
N ASN A 156 2.65 2.47 5.90
CA ASN A 156 3.50 1.34 5.55
C ASN A 156 4.94 1.79 5.31
N TYR A 157 5.17 2.61 4.30
CA TYR A 157 6.49 3.09 3.93
C TYR A 157 6.43 4.55 3.48
N GLY A 158 7.57 5.19 3.45
CA GLY A 158 7.72 6.56 2.96
C GLY A 158 9.14 6.78 2.47
N GLY A 159 9.37 7.92 1.84
CA GLY A 159 10.67 8.26 1.29
C GLY A 159 10.83 9.75 1.05
N LYS A 160 11.94 10.12 0.47
CA LYS A 160 12.25 11.47 0.05
C LYS A 160 12.08 11.59 -1.46
N LEU A 161 11.61 12.74 -1.90
CA LEU A 161 11.55 13.02 -3.32
C LEU A 161 12.94 13.43 -3.82
N ALA A 162 13.44 12.71 -4.81
CA ALA A 162 14.74 12.91 -5.42
C ALA A 162 14.60 13.40 -6.88
N ILE A 163 15.59 14.10 -7.39
CA ILE A 163 15.76 14.34 -8.82
C ILE A 163 16.41 13.08 -9.41
N VAL A 164 15.71 12.42 -10.33
CA VAL A 164 16.23 11.29 -11.12
C VAL A 164 16.64 11.83 -12.49
N TYR A 165 17.84 11.49 -12.92
CA TYR A 165 18.39 12.02 -14.17
C TYR A 165 19.33 11.03 -14.87
N ASN A 166 19.38 11.12 -16.20
CA ASN A 166 20.41 10.42 -16.97
C ASN A 166 21.71 11.20 -16.89
N ALA A 167 22.83 10.52 -16.58
CA ALA A 167 24.13 11.14 -16.39
C ALA A 167 24.73 11.78 -17.65
N THR A 168 24.12 11.57 -18.81
CA THR A 168 24.48 12.30 -20.06
C THR A 168 23.99 13.76 -20.07
N LEU A 169 23.14 14.15 -19.12
CA LEU A 169 22.68 15.53 -19.01
C LEU A 169 23.81 16.43 -18.45
N SER A 170 24.08 17.52 -19.13
CA SER A 170 25.08 18.51 -18.74
C SER A 170 24.49 19.93 -18.89
N PRO A 171 24.58 20.76 -17.82
CA PRO A 171 25.09 20.43 -16.48
C PRO A 171 24.22 19.39 -15.74
N THR A 172 24.72 18.79 -14.65
CA THR A 172 23.92 17.92 -13.80
C THR A 172 22.83 18.73 -13.09
N PRO A 173 21.54 18.32 -13.14
CA PRO A 173 20.48 19.02 -12.44
C PRO A 173 20.63 18.83 -10.92
N THR A 174 20.53 19.91 -10.15
CA THR A 174 20.72 19.89 -8.68
C THR A 174 19.54 20.43 -7.90
N LYS A 175 18.61 21.10 -8.55
CA LYS A 175 17.44 21.74 -7.91
C LYS A 175 16.25 21.83 -8.86
N ALA A 176 15.07 22.06 -8.32
CA ALA A 176 13.82 22.13 -9.08
C ALA A 176 13.86 23.18 -10.17
N SER A 177 14.39 24.38 -9.87
CA SER A 177 14.47 25.48 -10.84
C SER A 177 15.37 25.20 -12.06
N ASP A 178 16.24 24.19 -11.96
CA ASP A 178 17.05 23.77 -13.12
C ASP A 178 16.18 23.22 -14.26
N PHE A 179 15.01 22.63 -13.94
CA PHE A 179 14.16 21.98 -14.95
C PHE A 179 13.72 22.90 -16.10
N SER A 180 13.64 24.21 -15.85
CA SER A 180 13.30 25.21 -16.90
C SER A 180 14.47 25.68 -17.72
N LYS A 181 15.71 25.22 -17.49
CA LYS A 181 16.88 25.59 -18.26
C LYS A 181 16.79 25.02 -19.69
N PRO A 182 17.27 25.78 -20.69
CA PRO A 182 17.24 25.36 -22.10
C PRO A 182 17.90 23.99 -22.35
N GLU A 183 18.95 23.67 -21.59
CA GLU A 183 19.73 22.42 -21.69
C GLU A 183 18.88 21.16 -21.41
N TYR A 184 17.76 21.32 -20.70
CA TYR A 184 16.85 20.18 -20.34
C TYR A 184 15.57 20.17 -21.17
N LYS A 185 15.49 21.06 -22.19
CA LYS A 185 14.33 21.11 -23.08
C LYS A 185 14.00 19.73 -23.68
N GLY A 186 12.77 19.25 -23.47
CA GLY A 186 12.28 17.97 -23.97
C GLY A 186 12.69 16.74 -23.14
N PHE A 187 13.45 16.92 -22.06
CA PHE A 187 13.91 15.83 -21.21
C PHE A 187 13.17 15.76 -19.86
N VAL A 188 12.53 16.86 -19.48
CA VAL A 188 11.82 16.96 -18.19
C VAL A 188 10.47 16.25 -18.25
N GLY A 189 10.20 15.47 -17.22
CA GLY A 189 8.96 14.76 -17.13
C GLY A 189 8.31 14.84 -15.75
N ILE A 190 7.13 14.24 -15.66
CA ILE A 190 6.32 14.12 -14.45
C ILE A 190 5.68 12.75 -14.39
N THR A 191 5.44 12.24 -13.19
CA THR A 191 4.90 10.90 -12.92
C THR A 191 3.36 10.87 -12.98
N GLY A 192 2.78 11.26 -14.10
CA GLY A 192 1.32 11.23 -14.28
C GLY A 192 0.64 12.56 -13.96
N ASN A 193 -0.69 12.52 -13.76
CA ASN A 193 -1.49 13.71 -13.50
C ASN A 193 -1.45 14.08 -12.00
N PRO A 194 -1.04 15.31 -11.63
CA PRO A 194 -0.98 15.74 -10.23
C PRO A 194 -2.31 15.72 -9.47
N THR A 195 -3.44 15.68 -10.16
CA THR A 195 -4.76 15.59 -9.50
C THR A 195 -5.17 14.16 -9.11
N SER A 196 -4.46 13.14 -9.61
CA SER A 196 -4.78 11.73 -9.37
C SER A 196 -3.57 10.89 -8.92
N SER A 197 -2.35 11.34 -9.19
CA SER A 197 -1.10 10.68 -8.80
C SER A 197 -0.45 11.42 -7.64
N ASN A 198 -0.28 10.71 -6.51
CA ASN A 198 0.39 11.27 -5.32
C ASN A 198 1.83 11.72 -5.63
N GLN A 199 2.62 10.91 -6.33
CA GLN A 199 3.99 11.27 -6.69
C GLN A 199 4.05 12.50 -7.61
N ALA A 200 3.13 12.62 -8.56
CA ALA A 200 3.06 13.81 -9.42
C ALA A 200 2.68 15.08 -8.65
N PHE A 201 1.70 14.98 -7.73
CA PHE A 201 1.35 16.10 -6.84
C PHE A 201 2.54 16.52 -5.98
N MET A 202 3.21 15.56 -5.35
CA MET A 202 4.38 15.83 -4.50
C MET A 202 5.56 16.39 -5.31
N SER A 203 5.70 16.03 -6.58
CA SER A 203 6.69 16.63 -7.49
C SER A 203 6.43 18.11 -7.74
N VAL A 204 5.16 18.47 -7.95
CA VAL A 204 4.76 19.89 -8.10
C VAL A 204 4.95 20.65 -6.79
N LEU A 205 4.62 20.05 -5.66
CA LEU A 205 4.80 20.65 -4.33
C LEU A 205 6.28 20.88 -4.00
N ALA A 206 7.15 19.87 -4.23
CA ALA A 206 8.59 20.01 -4.03
C ALA A 206 9.19 21.10 -4.92
N ALA A 207 8.77 21.14 -6.18
CA ALA A 207 9.15 22.19 -7.12
C ALA A 207 8.64 23.57 -6.67
N SER A 208 7.45 23.64 -6.06
CA SER A 208 6.91 24.90 -5.51
C SER A 208 7.79 25.45 -4.40
N ILE A 209 8.08 24.63 -3.41
CA ILE A 209 8.89 25.04 -2.25
C ILE A 209 10.33 25.34 -2.68
N GLY A 210 10.93 24.49 -3.51
CA GLY A 210 12.30 24.68 -4.01
C GLY A 210 12.45 25.90 -4.93
N ASN A 211 11.38 26.33 -5.59
CA ASN A 211 11.37 27.56 -6.42
C ASN A 211 10.92 28.81 -5.63
N GLY A 212 11.10 28.81 -4.31
CA GLY A 212 10.82 29.95 -3.46
C GLY A 212 9.35 30.12 -3.06
N GLY A 213 8.53 29.09 -3.23
CA GLY A 213 7.16 29.04 -2.73
C GLY A 213 7.07 28.84 -1.23
N SER A 214 5.86 28.98 -0.69
CA SER A 214 5.57 28.71 0.71
C SER A 214 5.84 27.25 1.08
N LYS A 215 6.27 27.00 2.32
CA LYS A 215 6.35 25.64 2.90
C LYS A 215 4.97 25.07 3.31
N ASN A 216 3.90 25.78 3.00
CA ASN A 216 2.54 25.24 3.16
C ASN A 216 2.31 24.13 2.14
N LEU A 217 2.01 22.94 2.62
CA LEU A 217 1.82 21.73 1.79
C LEU A 217 0.61 21.78 0.84
N SER A 218 -0.21 22.83 0.92
CA SER A 218 -1.31 23.09 -0.02
C SER A 218 -0.98 24.13 -1.09
N ASP A 219 0.16 24.84 -0.98
CA ASP A 219 0.57 25.88 -1.93
C ASP A 219 1.50 25.32 -2.99
N VAL A 220 0.93 25.01 -4.13
CA VAL A 220 1.64 24.46 -5.31
C VAL A 220 1.91 25.52 -6.39
N THR A 221 1.64 26.80 -6.13
CA THR A 221 1.64 27.87 -7.14
C THR A 221 2.97 27.95 -7.89
N LYS A 222 4.09 28.07 -7.19
CA LYS A 222 5.43 28.18 -7.80
C LYS A 222 5.85 26.92 -8.57
N GLY A 223 5.41 25.76 -8.12
CA GLY A 223 5.62 24.48 -8.82
C GLY A 223 4.83 24.42 -10.14
N LEU A 224 3.57 24.84 -10.12
CA LEU A 224 2.76 24.94 -11.34
C LEU A 224 3.35 25.95 -12.33
N GLU A 225 3.84 27.11 -11.87
CA GLU A 225 4.53 28.09 -12.72
C GLU A 225 5.76 27.45 -13.38
N LEU A 226 6.59 26.72 -12.62
CA LEU A 226 7.77 26.03 -13.15
C LEU A 226 7.39 25.00 -14.21
N TYR A 227 6.46 24.08 -13.92
CA TYR A 227 6.05 23.06 -14.90
C TYR A 227 5.34 23.66 -16.12
N LYS A 228 4.64 24.79 -15.97
CA LYS A 228 4.07 25.55 -17.09
C LYS A 228 5.19 26.12 -17.99
N ALA A 229 6.25 26.68 -17.40
CA ALA A 229 7.39 27.17 -18.13
C ALA A 229 8.14 26.05 -18.87
N VAL A 230 8.34 24.88 -18.22
CA VAL A 230 8.92 23.69 -18.86
C VAL A 230 8.05 23.22 -20.03
N LYS A 231 6.73 23.10 -19.82
CA LYS A 231 5.79 22.67 -20.88
C LYS A 231 5.73 23.64 -22.07
N ALA A 232 5.97 24.93 -21.84
CA ALA A 232 6.05 25.94 -22.93
C ALA A 232 7.26 25.73 -23.84
N GLN A 233 8.33 25.10 -23.35
CA GLN A 233 9.52 24.79 -24.13
C GLN A 233 9.38 23.49 -24.92
N ALA A 234 8.79 22.45 -24.32
CA ALA A 234 8.52 21.15 -24.92
C ALA A 234 7.46 20.39 -24.08
N PRO A 235 6.72 19.41 -24.66
CA PRO A 235 5.83 18.55 -23.91
C PRO A 235 6.56 17.84 -22.76
N LEU A 236 5.88 17.72 -21.61
CA LEU A 236 6.38 16.91 -20.50
C LEU A 236 6.34 15.43 -20.89
N VAL A 237 7.43 14.70 -20.59
CA VAL A 237 7.47 13.25 -20.76
C VAL A 237 6.90 12.54 -19.54
N SER A 238 6.43 11.30 -19.71
CA SER A 238 6.00 10.49 -18.58
C SER A 238 7.22 9.92 -17.86
N VAL A 239 7.38 10.22 -16.58
CA VAL A 239 8.43 9.64 -15.71
C VAL A 239 7.86 8.42 -15.00
N ASN A 240 8.26 7.25 -15.45
CA ASN A 240 7.95 5.96 -14.82
C ASN A 240 9.15 5.02 -14.96
N GLY A 241 9.08 3.84 -14.33
CA GLY A 241 10.17 2.87 -14.35
C GLY A 241 10.61 2.46 -15.75
N THR A 242 9.67 2.22 -16.66
CA THR A 242 9.94 1.81 -18.03
C THR A 242 10.61 2.94 -18.81
N ASN A 243 10.06 4.15 -18.78
CA ASN A 243 10.58 5.27 -19.54
C ASN A 243 11.97 5.72 -19.06
N LEU A 244 12.24 5.63 -17.75
CA LEU A 244 13.56 5.90 -17.21
C LEU A 244 14.55 4.78 -17.55
N ALA A 245 14.14 3.52 -17.47
CA ALA A 245 14.98 2.37 -17.80
C ALA A 245 15.30 2.23 -19.30
N THR A 246 14.50 2.83 -20.18
CA THR A 246 14.72 2.85 -21.64
C THR A 246 15.32 4.16 -22.14
N GLY A 247 15.46 5.17 -21.29
CA GLY A 247 15.95 6.50 -21.68
C GLY A 247 14.92 7.37 -22.40
N ALA A 248 13.65 6.95 -22.47
CA ALA A 248 12.56 7.77 -23.01
C ALA A 248 12.28 9.01 -22.14
N ALA A 249 12.47 8.89 -20.81
CA ALA A 249 12.53 10.00 -19.88
C ALA A 249 13.96 10.16 -19.36
N LYS A 250 14.45 11.41 -19.23
CA LYS A 250 15.83 11.65 -18.79
C LYS A 250 15.95 12.47 -17.52
N LEU A 251 14.87 13.14 -17.08
CA LEU A 251 14.88 14.03 -15.92
C LEU A 251 13.49 14.16 -15.32
N GLY A 252 13.41 14.09 -14.00
CA GLY A 252 12.17 14.34 -13.26
C GLY A 252 12.32 14.07 -11.78
N PHE A 253 11.26 14.32 -11.04
CA PHE A 253 11.18 13.91 -9.66
C PHE A 253 10.64 12.48 -9.55
N MET A 254 11.21 11.73 -8.60
CA MET A 254 10.77 10.39 -8.22
C MET A 254 11.09 10.12 -6.75
N TRP A 255 10.32 9.25 -6.12
CA TRP A 255 10.67 8.74 -4.80
C TRP A 255 12.02 8.03 -4.83
N ASP A 256 12.87 8.25 -3.83
CA ASP A 256 14.20 7.66 -3.72
C ASP A 256 14.17 6.13 -3.74
N PHE A 257 13.20 5.50 -3.05
CA PHE A 257 13.03 4.05 -3.06
C PHE A 257 12.65 3.49 -4.45
N ASN A 258 11.91 4.25 -5.26
CA ASN A 258 11.61 3.87 -6.64
C ASN A 258 12.81 4.08 -7.56
N ALA A 259 13.54 5.18 -7.40
CA ALA A 259 14.77 5.44 -8.15
C ALA A 259 15.78 4.30 -7.93
N LEU A 260 15.98 3.88 -6.68
CA LEU A 260 16.84 2.75 -6.33
C LEU A 260 16.41 1.44 -7.01
N GLY A 261 15.10 1.19 -7.10
CA GLY A 261 14.57 -0.01 -7.76
C GLY A 261 14.75 -0.02 -9.28
N ILE A 262 14.81 1.16 -9.93
CA ILE A 262 14.89 1.28 -11.40
C ILE A 262 16.34 1.32 -11.90
N ILE A 263 17.28 1.87 -11.14
CA ILE A 263 18.68 2.02 -11.54
C ILE A 263 19.31 0.72 -12.06
N PRO A 264 19.13 -0.46 -11.42
CA PRO A 264 19.66 -1.72 -11.95
C PRO A 264 19.15 -2.08 -13.34
N ALA A 265 17.86 -1.85 -13.62
CA ALA A 265 17.27 -2.11 -14.93
C ALA A 265 17.79 -1.14 -15.99
N ALA A 266 17.93 0.15 -15.65
CA ALA A 266 18.53 1.15 -16.52
C ALA A 266 19.99 0.80 -16.87
N LYS A 267 20.78 0.38 -15.88
CA LYS A 267 22.16 -0.07 -16.09
C LYS A 267 22.23 -1.29 -17.00
N ALA A 268 21.35 -2.25 -16.83
CA ALA A 268 21.27 -3.42 -17.71
C ALA A 268 20.93 -3.04 -19.17
N ALA A 269 20.19 -1.94 -19.37
CA ALA A 269 19.89 -1.37 -20.68
C ALA A 269 20.99 -0.45 -21.21
N GLY A 270 22.16 -0.34 -20.56
CA GLY A 270 23.30 0.49 -20.96
C GLY A 270 23.14 1.97 -20.62
N LEU A 271 22.20 2.34 -19.74
CA LEU A 271 21.96 3.73 -19.33
C LEU A 271 22.57 3.99 -17.94
N ASP A 272 23.20 5.15 -17.80
CA ASP A 272 23.68 5.68 -16.50
C ASP A 272 22.60 6.57 -15.88
N LEU A 273 21.63 5.94 -15.23
CA LEU A 273 20.59 6.62 -14.46
C LEU A 273 21.10 6.88 -13.03
N ARG A 274 20.97 8.12 -12.58
CA ARG A 274 21.36 8.55 -11.24
C ARG A 274 20.21 9.27 -10.55
N PHE A 275 20.31 9.40 -9.23
CA PHE A 275 19.45 10.31 -8.48
C PHE A 275 20.27 11.12 -7.48
N ALA A 276 19.76 12.30 -7.15
CA ALA A 276 20.29 13.15 -6.10
C ALA A 276 19.14 13.86 -5.37
N TYR A 277 19.34 14.15 -4.10
CA TYR A 277 18.39 15.01 -3.39
C TYR A 277 18.57 16.46 -3.84
N PRO A 278 17.45 17.19 -4.08
CA PRO A 278 17.52 18.59 -4.48
C PRO A 278 18.25 19.43 -3.42
N THR A 279 19.08 20.39 -3.88
CA THR A 279 19.83 21.28 -2.98
C THR A 279 18.99 22.44 -2.45
N ASP A 280 17.84 22.72 -3.08
CA ASP A 280 16.89 23.77 -2.69
C ASP A 280 15.88 23.29 -1.65
N TYR A 281 15.23 22.17 -1.88
CA TYR A 281 14.29 21.58 -0.92
C TYR A 281 14.07 20.08 -1.11
N VAL A 282 14.34 19.29 -0.08
CA VAL A 282 14.06 17.87 -0.06
C VAL A 282 12.70 17.63 0.59
N LEU A 283 11.72 17.22 -0.20
CA LEU A 283 10.41 16.85 0.31
C LEU A 283 10.45 15.46 0.96
N GLN A 284 10.17 15.40 2.26
CA GLN A 284 9.87 14.15 2.97
C GLN A 284 8.36 13.94 2.89
N ALA A 285 7.93 12.85 2.24
CA ALA A 285 6.51 12.53 2.15
C ALA A 285 5.97 11.93 3.47
N PRO A 286 4.70 12.19 3.78
CA PRO A 286 3.96 11.30 4.67
C PRO A 286 3.98 9.87 4.12
N PRO A 287 3.87 8.84 4.98
CA PRO A 287 3.92 7.45 4.52
C PRO A 287 2.77 7.12 3.57
N TYR A 288 3.03 6.23 2.63
CA TYR A 288 1.97 5.51 1.92
C TYR A 288 1.16 4.67 2.90
N ILE A 289 -0.08 4.48 2.60
CA ILE A 289 -1.11 3.98 3.51
C ILE A 289 -1.69 2.69 2.95
N ASN A 290 -1.65 1.64 3.75
CA ASN A 290 -2.40 0.44 3.46
C ASN A 290 -3.75 0.43 4.18
N ALA A 291 -4.74 -0.11 3.51
CA ALA A 291 -6.06 -0.35 4.07
C ALA A 291 -6.56 -1.72 3.62
N ILE A 292 -7.13 -2.47 4.57
CA ILE A 292 -7.64 -3.83 4.33
C ILE A 292 -9.11 -3.76 3.92
N ASN A 293 -9.48 -4.57 2.95
CA ASN A 293 -10.85 -4.72 2.49
C ASN A 293 -11.36 -6.14 2.75
N VAL A 294 -12.29 -6.27 3.67
CA VAL A 294 -13.02 -7.54 3.89
C VAL A 294 -14.19 -7.61 2.92
N LYS A 295 -14.23 -8.64 2.10
CA LYS A 295 -15.23 -8.88 1.05
C LYS A 295 -16.35 -9.80 1.51
#